data_312c63fcc9c92dab2d1b9130657a81f5
#
_entry.id   312c63fcc9c92dab2d1b9130657a81f5
#
_cell.length_a   1.000
_cell.length_b   1.000
_cell.length_c   1.000
_cell.angle_alpha   90.00
_cell.angle_beta   90.00
_cell.angle_gamma   90.00
#
_symmetry.space_group_name_H-M   'P 1'
#
loop_
_entity.id
_entity.type
_entity.pdbx_description
1 polymer ?
#
loop_
_entity_poly.entity_id
_entity_poly.type
_entity_poly.pdbx_seq_one_letter_code
_entity_poly.pdbx_strand_id
1 'polypeptide(L)'
;MKLLVTGGAGFIGSAVVRLAVARGHQVVNLDALTYAANLANVAPVADSPLYAFQQADIRDRAALDAAFATHQPDIVLHLAAESHVDRSIDGPADFIDTNITGTFNMLEAARKYWQAAGRPDSFRFHHVSTDEVFGSLPA
;
A
#
# COMPACT_ATOMS: atom_id res chain seq x y z
N MET A 1 7.35 -11.26 -10.89
CA MET A 1 6.16 -11.10 -10.03
C MET A 1 5.64 -9.69 -10.19
N LYS A 2 4.33 -9.51 -10.02
CA LYS A 2 3.69 -8.21 -10.03
C LYS A 2 3.29 -7.82 -8.59
N LEU A 3 3.82 -6.69 -8.11
CA LEU A 3 3.57 -6.19 -6.78
C LEU A 3 2.63 -4.99 -6.83
N LEU A 4 1.64 -4.97 -5.93
CA LEU A 4 0.85 -3.78 -5.62
C LEU A 4 1.40 -3.19 -4.31
N VAL A 5 1.96 -2.00 -4.38
CA VAL A 5 2.55 -1.31 -3.23
C VAL A 5 1.67 -0.12 -2.87
N THR A 6 1.04 -0.12 -1.70
CA THR A 6 0.30 1.05 -1.22
C THR A 6 1.21 1.97 -0.41
N GLY A 7 1.02 3.28 -0.52
CA GLY A 7 1.91 4.25 0.10
C GLY A 7 3.29 4.33 -0.55
N GLY A 8 3.38 3.95 -1.84
CA GLY A 8 4.65 3.84 -2.56
C GLY A 8 5.29 5.16 -2.96
N ALA A 9 4.61 6.31 -2.77
CA ALA A 9 5.20 7.64 -2.91
C ALA A 9 5.74 8.20 -1.59
N GLY A 10 5.50 7.52 -0.46
CA GLY A 10 6.01 7.87 0.86
C GLY A 10 7.49 7.50 1.05
N PHE A 11 8.03 7.76 2.25
CA PHE A 11 9.44 7.56 2.58
C PHE A 11 9.88 6.09 2.42
N ILE A 12 9.26 5.17 3.16
CA ILE A 12 9.62 3.75 3.10
C ILE A 12 9.12 3.12 1.79
N GLY A 13 7.87 3.42 1.40
CA GLY A 13 7.25 2.83 0.21
C GLY A 13 8.02 3.12 -1.08
N SER A 14 8.55 4.32 -1.24
CA SER A 14 9.34 4.67 -2.43
C SER A 14 10.66 3.89 -2.53
N ALA A 15 11.29 3.59 -1.40
CA ALA A 15 12.48 2.74 -1.37
C ALA A 15 12.14 1.30 -1.79
N VAL A 16 11.00 0.77 -1.31
CA VAL A 16 10.49 -0.55 -1.71
C VAL A 16 10.20 -0.60 -3.20
N VAL A 17 9.50 0.42 -3.73
CA VAL A 17 9.19 0.53 -5.17
C VAL A 17 10.46 0.51 -6.01
N ARG A 18 11.43 1.38 -5.72
CA ARG A 18 12.70 1.45 -6.46
C ARG A 18 13.47 0.12 -6.41
N LEU A 19 13.55 -0.49 -5.23
CA LEU A 19 14.25 -1.77 -5.07
C LEU A 19 13.58 -2.89 -5.85
N ALA A 20 12.24 -2.97 -5.81
CA ALA A 20 11.49 -3.99 -6.52
C ALA A 20 11.64 -3.87 -8.04
N VAL A 21 11.56 -2.65 -8.58
CA VAL A 21 11.80 -2.38 -10.02
C VAL A 21 13.25 -2.76 -10.40
N ALA A 22 14.23 -2.36 -9.60
CA ALA A 22 15.64 -2.70 -9.84
C ALA A 22 15.90 -4.22 -9.82
N ARG A 23 15.07 -5.01 -9.10
CA ARG A 23 15.11 -6.48 -9.08
C ARG A 23 14.29 -7.14 -10.20
N GLY A 24 13.76 -6.36 -11.15
CA GLY A 24 13.01 -6.86 -12.28
C GLY A 24 11.56 -7.23 -11.99
N HIS A 25 10.99 -6.76 -10.89
CA HIS A 25 9.57 -6.95 -10.61
C HIS A 25 8.72 -5.85 -11.24
N GLN A 26 7.52 -6.22 -11.71
CA GLN A 26 6.51 -5.23 -12.07
C GLN A 26 5.92 -4.65 -10.79
N VAL A 27 5.81 -3.33 -10.73
CA VAL A 27 5.32 -2.62 -9.54
C VAL A 27 4.21 -1.66 -9.93
N VAL A 28 3.07 -1.82 -9.27
CA VAL A 28 1.99 -0.83 -9.27
C VAL A 28 2.08 -0.08 -7.95
N ASN A 29 2.43 1.19 -8.03
CA ASN A 29 2.44 2.10 -6.89
C ASN A 29 1.05 2.72 -6.74
N LEU A 30 0.32 2.36 -5.70
CA LEU A 30 -0.99 2.93 -5.36
C LEU A 30 -0.82 3.89 -4.18
N ASP A 31 -1.09 5.19 -4.42
CA ASP A 31 -0.90 6.22 -3.41
C ASP A 31 -1.97 7.31 -3.53
N ALA A 32 -2.46 7.80 -2.41
CA ALA A 32 -3.45 8.89 -2.37
C ALA A 32 -2.84 10.26 -2.63
N LEU A 33 -1.49 10.37 -2.57
CA LEU A 33 -0.74 11.63 -2.67
C LEU A 33 -1.13 12.64 -1.59
N THR A 34 -1.20 12.17 -0.35
CA THR A 34 -1.38 13.04 0.81
C THR A 34 -0.11 13.83 1.12
N TYR A 35 -0.09 14.61 2.19
CA TYR A 35 1.04 15.46 2.60
C TYR A 35 2.38 14.71 2.75
N ALA A 36 2.35 13.40 3.07
CA ALA A 36 3.54 12.58 3.27
C ALA A 36 4.10 11.98 1.98
N ALA A 37 3.39 12.12 0.86
CA ALA A 37 3.74 11.53 -0.42
C ALA A 37 4.42 12.54 -1.34
N ASN A 38 5.44 12.08 -2.08
CA ASN A 38 6.08 12.88 -3.13
C ASN A 38 6.53 11.98 -4.28
N LEU A 39 5.97 12.19 -5.46
CA LEU A 39 6.34 11.42 -6.66
C LEU A 39 7.81 11.59 -7.07
N ALA A 40 8.48 12.66 -6.66
CA ALA A 40 9.92 12.80 -6.86
C ALA A 40 10.73 11.65 -6.20
N ASN A 41 10.19 11.03 -5.14
CA ASN A 41 10.82 9.88 -4.47
C ASN A 41 10.95 8.64 -5.36
N VAL A 42 10.08 8.51 -6.37
CA VAL A 42 10.07 7.41 -7.34
C VAL A 42 10.54 7.83 -8.74
N ALA A 43 10.97 9.07 -8.93
CA ALA A 43 11.47 9.58 -10.20
C ALA A 43 12.53 8.68 -10.88
N PRO A 44 13.48 8.04 -10.15
CA PRO A 44 14.46 7.15 -10.77
C PRO A 44 13.86 5.94 -11.51
N VAL A 45 12.62 5.59 -11.25
CA VAL A 45 11.93 4.44 -11.88
C VAL A 45 10.67 4.83 -12.64
N ALA A 46 10.35 6.12 -12.71
CA ALA A 46 9.10 6.61 -13.29
C ALA A 46 8.92 6.22 -14.77
N ASP A 47 10.01 6.19 -15.54
CA ASP A 47 10.00 5.83 -16.95
C ASP A 47 10.23 4.33 -17.22
N SER A 48 10.35 3.52 -16.16
CA SER A 48 10.54 2.08 -16.30
C SER A 48 9.28 1.39 -16.81
N PRO A 49 9.37 0.50 -17.81
CA PRO A 49 8.23 -0.30 -18.26
C PRO A 49 7.71 -1.28 -17.18
N LEU A 50 8.46 -1.45 -16.09
CA LEU A 50 8.09 -2.25 -14.94
C LEU A 50 7.33 -1.45 -13.87
N TYR A 51 7.21 -0.15 -14.01
CA TYR A 51 6.55 0.73 -13.04
C TYR A 51 5.23 1.28 -13.58
N ALA A 52 4.22 1.28 -12.75
CA ALA A 52 2.96 1.99 -13.00
C ALA A 52 2.55 2.73 -11.74
N PHE A 53 1.97 3.91 -11.92
CA PHE A 53 1.38 4.69 -10.83
C PHE A 53 -0.14 4.72 -10.97
N GLN A 54 -0.83 4.51 -9.86
CA GLN A 54 -2.28 4.69 -9.75
C GLN A 54 -2.58 5.55 -8.52
N GLN A 55 -3.14 6.74 -8.76
CA GLN A 55 -3.64 7.54 -7.65
C GLN A 55 -4.95 6.95 -7.15
N ALA A 56 -4.95 6.51 -5.90
CA ALA A 56 -6.15 6.00 -5.21
C ALA A 56 -5.96 6.07 -3.69
N ASP A 57 -7.07 6.28 -3.00
CA ASP A 57 -7.10 6.26 -1.54
C ASP A 57 -7.57 4.88 -1.07
N ILE A 58 -6.89 4.31 -0.07
CA ILE A 58 -7.26 3.00 0.49
C ILE A 58 -8.63 3.02 1.20
N ARG A 59 -9.15 4.20 1.51
CA ARG A 59 -10.52 4.39 2.02
C ARG A 59 -11.58 4.19 0.94
N ASP A 60 -11.22 4.35 -0.34
CA ASP A 60 -12.13 4.13 -1.47
C ASP A 60 -12.11 2.67 -1.92
N ARG A 61 -13.08 1.90 -1.40
CA ARG A 61 -13.22 0.49 -1.72
C ARG A 61 -13.42 0.22 -3.21
N ALA A 62 -14.16 1.06 -3.92
CA ALA A 62 -14.41 0.85 -5.34
C ALA A 62 -13.15 1.02 -6.18
N ALA A 63 -12.33 2.03 -5.84
CA ALA A 63 -11.02 2.25 -6.46
C ALA A 63 -10.08 1.06 -6.22
N LEU A 64 -10.10 0.47 -5.01
CA LEU A 64 -9.31 -0.72 -4.69
C LEU A 64 -9.77 -1.94 -5.51
N ASP A 65 -11.08 -2.23 -5.54
CA ASP A 65 -11.62 -3.34 -6.34
C ASP A 65 -11.22 -3.20 -7.83
N ALA A 66 -11.28 -1.98 -8.37
CA ALA A 66 -10.84 -1.69 -9.73
C ALA A 66 -9.33 -1.89 -9.93
N ALA A 67 -8.51 -1.48 -8.96
CA ALA A 67 -7.06 -1.68 -9.01
C ALA A 67 -6.68 -3.15 -9.02
N PHE A 68 -7.29 -3.98 -8.17
CA PHE A 68 -7.07 -5.43 -8.16
C PHE A 68 -7.51 -6.08 -9.46
N ALA A 69 -8.66 -5.70 -10.01
CA ALA A 69 -9.15 -6.23 -11.28
C ALA A 69 -8.25 -5.88 -12.47
N THR A 70 -7.76 -4.64 -12.51
CA THR A 70 -6.92 -4.13 -13.59
C THR A 70 -5.51 -4.71 -13.55
N HIS A 71 -4.90 -4.70 -12.36
CA HIS A 71 -3.47 -5.00 -12.24
C HIS A 71 -3.17 -6.45 -11.89
N GLN A 72 -4.11 -7.17 -11.29
CA GLN A 72 -3.97 -8.60 -10.95
C GLN A 72 -2.63 -8.91 -10.26
N PRO A 73 -2.36 -8.35 -9.07
CA PRO A 73 -1.07 -8.52 -8.41
C PRO A 73 -0.86 -9.94 -7.87
N ASP A 74 0.40 -10.39 -7.87
CA ASP A 74 0.82 -11.61 -7.20
C ASP A 74 1.01 -11.39 -5.69
N ILE A 75 1.48 -10.18 -5.33
CA ILE A 75 1.80 -9.81 -3.95
C ILE A 75 1.29 -8.38 -3.69
N VAL A 76 0.71 -8.18 -2.52
CA VAL A 76 0.40 -6.85 -1.98
C VAL A 76 1.39 -6.52 -0.89
N LEU A 77 2.02 -5.34 -0.97
CA LEU A 77 2.80 -4.73 0.10
C LEU A 77 2.06 -3.49 0.59
N HIS A 78 1.41 -3.63 1.75
CA HIS A 78 0.57 -2.57 2.31
C HIS A 78 1.35 -1.73 3.30
N LEU A 79 1.74 -0.50 2.86
CA LEU A 79 2.50 0.48 3.63
C LEU A 79 1.75 1.81 3.81
N ALA A 80 0.62 2.00 3.12
CA ALA A 80 -0.18 3.20 3.28
C ALA A 80 -0.73 3.28 4.71
N ALA A 81 -0.45 4.37 5.39
CA ALA A 81 -0.92 4.65 6.74
C ALA A 81 -0.78 6.16 7.05
N GLU A 82 -1.61 6.67 7.93
CA GLU A 82 -1.32 7.89 8.68
C GLU A 82 -0.36 7.54 9.83
N SER A 83 0.79 8.22 9.90
CA SER A 83 1.87 7.88 10.85
C SER A 83 2.43 9.08 11.63
N HIS A 84 1.93 10.29 11.41
CA HIS A 84 2.44 11.49 12.05
C HIS A 84 1.79 11.68 13.42
N VAL A 85 2.53 11.39 14.50
CA VAL A 85 2.03 11.33 15.89
C VAL A 85 1.27 12.60 16.31
N ASP A 86 1.82 13.79 16.07
CA ASP A 86 1.18 15.05 16.48
C ASP A 86 -0.20 15.23 15.82
N ARG A 87 -0.34 14.82 14.55
CA ARG A 87 -1.62 14.85 13.84
C ARG A 87 -2.64 13.86 14.39
N SER A 88 -2.21 12.77 15.03
CA SER A 88 -3.12 11.81 15.65
C SER A 88 -3.83 12.39 16.88
N ILE A 89 -3.22 13.37 17.53
CA ILE A 89 -3.79 14.05 18.68
C ILE A 89 -4.83 15.07 18.23
N ASP A 90 -4.52 15.85 17.17
CA ASP A 90 -5.38 16.94 16.70
C ASP A 90 -6.52 16.43 15.80
N GLY A 91 -6.31 15.34 15.07
CA GLY A 91 -7.27 14.77 14.11
C GLY A 91 -7.31 13.23 14.12
N PRO A 92 -7.72 12.59 15.24
CA PRO A 92 -7.70 11.12 15.35
C PRO A 92 -8.60 10.40 14.34
N ALA A 93 -9.63 11.07 13.83
CA ALA A 93 -10.56 10.49 12.86
C ALA A 93 -9.84 10.04 11.57
N ASP A 94 -8.93 10.84 11.04
CA ASP A 94 -8.18 10.50 9.83
C ASP A 94 -7.33 9.24 10.03
N PHE A 95 -6.80 9.03 11.26
CA PHE A 95 -6.04 7.82 11.62
C PHE A 95 -6.94 6.57 11.65
N ILE A 96 -8.13 6.69 12.24
CA ILE A 96 -9.11 5.59 12.26
C ILE A 96 -9.55 5.26 10.83
N ASP A 97 -9.90 6.26 10.05
CA ASP A 97 -10.38 6.06 8.69
C ASP A 97 -9.30 5.48 7.78
N THR A 98 -8.06 5.94 7.88
CA THR A 98 -6.97 5.44 7.06
C THR A 98 -6.44 4.10 7.57
N ASN A 99 -6.05 4.02 8.86
CA ASN A 99 -5.32 2.87 9.36
C ASN A 99 -6.22 1.68 9.69
N ILE A 100 -7.48 1.92 10.09
CA ILE A 100 -8.44 0.86 10.40
C ILE A 100 -9.34 0.58 9.20
N THR A 101 -10.15 1.57 8.79
CA THR A 101 -11.10 1.37 7.69
C THR A 101 -10.39 1.12 6.35
N GLY A 102 -9.33 1.88 6.05
CA GLY A 102 -8.53 1.70 4.84
C GLY A 102 -7.85 0.34 4.79
N THR A 103 -7.24 -0.11 5.89
CA THR A 103 -6.63 -1.46 5.96
C THR A 103 -7.69 -2.56 5.83
N PHE A 104 -8.86 -2.41 6.47
CA PHE A 104 -9.98 -3.32 6.29
C PHE A 104 -10.41 -3.39 4.82
N ASN A 105 -10.57 -2.26 4.14
CA ASN A 105 -10.91 -2.22 2.72
C ASN A 105 -9.88 -2.93 1.84
N MET A 106 -8.60 -2.74 2.13
CA MET A 106 -7.50 -3.42 1.43
C MET A 106 -7.56 -4.94 1.60
N LEU A 107 -7.77 -5.41 2.83
CA LEU A 107 -7.90 -6.84 3.13
C LEU A 107 -9.12 -7.46 2.42
N GLU A 108 -10.26 -6.79 2.44
CA GLU A 108 -11.48 -7.26 1.79
C GLU A 108 -11.36 -7.25 0.25
N ALA A 109 -10.73 -6.23 -0.34
CA ALA A 109 -10.46 -6.20 -1.77
C ALA A 109 -9.51 -7.33 -2.18
N ALA A 110 -8.43 -7.52 -1.43
CA ALA A 110 -7.47 -8.60 -1.65
C ALA A 110 -8.12 -9.99 -1.50
N ARG A 111 -8.94 -10.19 -0.46
CA ARG A 111 -9.67 -11.43 -0.22
C ARG A 111 -10.61 -11.76 -1.37
N LYS A 112 -11.41 -10.79 -1.83
CA LYS A 112 -12.33 -10.92 -2.96
C LYS A 112 -11.58 -11.29 -4.23
N TYR A 113 -10.48 -10.57 -4.53
CA TYR A 113 -9.62 -10.85 -5.67
C TYR A 113 -9.04 -12.26 -5.60
N TRP A 114 -8.43 -12.64 -4.48
CA TRP A 114 -7.84 -13.96 -4.27
C TRP A 114 -8.86 -15.09 -4.46
N GLN A 115 -10.09 -14.91 -3.95
CA GLN A 115 -11.16 -15.89 -4.14
C GLN A 115 -11.57 -16.02 -5.62
N ALA A 116 -11.72 -14.90 -6.32
CA ALA A 116 -12.06 -14.88 -7.75
C ALA A 116 -10.96 -15.48 -8.62
N ALA A 117 -9.69 -15.34 -8.22
CA ALA A 117 -8.53 -15.95 -8.88
C ALA A 117 -8.34 -17.45 -8.58
N GLY A 118 -9.26 -18.10 -7.89
CA GLY A 118 -9.20 -19.53 -7.57
C GLY A 118 -8.32 -19.86 -6.35
N ARG A 119 -8.06 -18.90 -5.48
CA ARG A 119 -7.30 -19.04 -4.22
C ARG A 119 -5.87 -19.54 -4.41
N PRO A 120 -5.05 -18.90 -5.27
CA PRO A 120 -3.68 -19.34 -5.52
C PRO A 120 -2.84 -19.29 -4.23
N ASP A 121 -2.12 -20.38 -3.95
CA ASP A 121 -1.24 -20.50 -2.78
C ASP A 121 -0.03 -19.55 -2.84
N SER A 122 0.28 -19.03 -4.03
CA SER A 122 1.38 -18.08 -4.23
C SER A 122 1.03 -16.64 -3.85
N PHE A 123 -0.27 -16.28 -3.78
CA PHE A 123 -0.68 -14.93 -3.42
C PHE A 123 -0.28 -14.58 -1.99
N ARG A 124 0.23 -13.37 -1.79
CA ARG A 124 0.59 -12.87 -0.46
C ARG A 124 0.06 -11.46 -0.24
N PHE A 125 -0.52 -11.24 0.92
CA PHE A 125 -0.80 -9.92 1.46
C PHE A 125 0.15 -9.67 2.62
N HIS A 126 1.09 -8.75 2.44
CA HIS A 126 2.07 -8.37 3.45
C HIS A 126 1.69 -6.98 4.00
N HIS A 127 1.24 -6.94 5.25
CA HIS A 127 0.96 -5.70 5.96
C HIS A 127 2.19 -5.27 6.75
N VAL A 128 2.68 -4.07 6.49
CA VAL A 128 3.75 -3.46 7.28
C VAL A 128 3.11 -2.75 8.46
N SER A 129 3.32 -3.30 9.64
CA SER A 129 2.78 -2.82 10.90
C SER A 129 3.89 -2.14 11.72
N THR A 130 3.65 -1.92 13.00
CA THR A 130 4.56 -1.30 13.96
C THR A 130 4.67 -2.17 15.20
N ASP A 131 5.77 -2.02 15.96
CA ASP A 131 5.96 -2.66 17.26
C ASP A 131 5.02 -2.10 18.35
N GLU A 132 4.52 -0.89 18.16
CA GLU A 132 3.57 -0.27 19.10
C GLU A 132 2.27 -1.06 19.30
N VAL A 133 1.90 -1.95 18.36
CA VAL A 133 0.74 -2.84 18.51
C VAL A 133 0.88 -3.83 19.68
N PHE A 134 2.09 -4.06 20.15
CA PHE A 134 2.37 -4.93 21.30
C PHE A 134 2.36 -4.18 22.64
N GLY A 135 2.16 -2.85 22.63
CA GLY A 135 2.20 -2.01 23.81
C GLY A 135 3.62 -1.75 24.32
N SER A 136 3.70 -1.25 25.56
CA SER A 136 5.00 -0.95 26.19
C SER A 136 5.71 -2.25 26.56
N LEU A 137 7.02 -2.31 26.28
CA LEU A 137 7.86 -3.41 26.77
C LEU A 137 7.93 -3.34 28.30
N PRO A 138 7.85 -4.49 29.00
CA PRO A 138 8.10 -4.51 30.45
C PRO A 138 9.53 -4.06 30.73
N ALA A 139 9.69 -3.29 31.84
CA ALA A 139 10.98 -2.82 32.29
C ALA A 139 11.87 -3.97 32.77
#